data_550752e84ef998b029b1144cd53cdd28
#
_entry.id   550752e84ef998b029b1144cd53cdd28
#
_cell.length_a   1.000
_cell.length_b   1.000
_cell.length_c   1.000
_cell.angle_alpha   90.00
_cell.angle_beta   90.00
_cell.angle_gamma   90.00
#
_symmetry.space_group_name_H-M   'P 1'
#
loop_
_entity.id
_entity.type
_entity.pdbx_description
1 polymer ?
#
loop_
_entity_poly.entity_id
_entity_poly.type
_entity_poly.pdbx_seq_one_letter_code
_entity_poly.pdbx_strand_id
1 'polypeptide(L)'
;HLFSSAASDVYKRQTKYTAVDGTQALKKAIAEKFKKENNLDYTIDQITVGAGGKHVIYNAMMATLNEGDEVIVPAPYWVSYPDIVLLAGGKPVVMECNEKQGFKINPSDLEKFITPKTKWIILNSPSNPTGACYTEKEIREIAKVLEKHSHVYILSDDIYEHVTYE
;
A
#
# COMPACT_ATOMS: atom_id res chain seq x y z
N HIS A 1 12.27 -41.21 -4.07
CA HIS A 1 11.46 -40.15 -3.43
C HIS A 1 11.51 -38.81 -4.15
N LEU A 2 12.64 -38.44 -4.76
CA LEU A 2 12.76 -37.18 -5.53
C LEU A 2 11.89 -37.13 -6.80
N PHE A 3 11.69 -38.29 -7.44
CA PHE A 3 10.84 -38.39 -8.63
C PHE A 3 9.34 -38.29 -8.35
N SER A 4 8.90 -38.62 -7.15
CA SER A 4 7.50 -38.54 -6.75
C SER A 4 7.06 -37.08 -6.51
N SER A 5 7.95 -36.22 -6.03
CA SER A 5 7.63 -34.80 -5.83
C SER A 5 7.45 -34.05 -7.15
N ALA A 6 8.38 -34.24 -8.11
CA ALA A 6 8.27 -33.61 -9.43
C ALA A 6 7.03 -34.08 -10.21
N ALA A 7 6.70 -35.37 -10.15
CA ALA A 7 5.47 -35.91 -10.75
C ALA A 7 4.20 -35.35 -10.06
N SER A 8 4.22 -35.21 -8.74
CA SER A 8 3.13 -34.59 -7.99
C SER A 8 2.94 -33.13 -8.36
N ASP A 9 4.04 -32.38 -8.53
CA ASP A 9 4.01 -30.97 -8.91
C ASP A 9 3.44 -30.76 -10.33
N VAL A 10 3.81 -31.62 -11.29
CA VAL A 10 3.24 -31.61 -12.63
C VAL A 10 1.75 -31.95 -12.58
N TYR A 11 1.36 -32.95 -11.82
CA TYR A 11 -0.04 -33.34 -11.65
C TYR A 11 -0.89 -32.23 -11.01
N LYS A 12 -0.35 -31.53 -10.01
CA LYS A 12 -0.99 -30.39 -9.36
C LYS A 12 -0.92 -29.09 -10.19
N ARG A 13 -0.33 -29.11 -11.37
CA ARG A 13 -0.13 -27.95 -12.26
C ARG A 13 0.74 -26.84 -11.66
N GLN A 14 1.60 -27.14 -10.68
CA GLN A 14 2.49 -26.17 -10.02
C GLN A 14 3.55 -25.58 -10.96
N THR A 15 3.85 -26.27 -12.06
CA THR A 15 4.85 -25.86 -13.08
C THR A 15 4.24 -25.07 -14.24
N LYS A 16 2.94 -24.75 -14.21
CA LYS A 16 2.28 -23.98 -15.28
C LYS A 16 2.23 -22.50 -14.91
N TYR A 17 2.47 -21.66 -15.90
CA TYR A 17 2.26 -20.23 -15.76
C TYR A 17 0.80 -19.93 -15.41
N THR A 18 0.63 -19.00 -14.48
CA THR A 18 -0.66 -18.38 -14.16
C THR A 18 -0.78 -17.05 -14.88
N ALA A 19 -1.96 -16.41 -14.82
CA ALA A 19 -2.10 -15.04 -15.25
C ALA A 19 -1.17 -14.12 -14.44
N VAL A 20 -0.62 -13.10 -15.08
CA VAL A 20 0.39 -12.19 -14.49
C VAL A 20 -0.16 -11.44 -13.26
N ASP A 21 -1.44 -11.15 -13.28
CA ASP A 21 -2.17 -10.40 -12.24
C ASP A 21 -2.83 -11.30 -11.19
N GLY A 22 -2.55 -12.61 -11.23
CA GLY A 22 -3.06 -13.59 -10.27
C GLY A 22 -4.14 -14.51 -10.82
N THR A 23 -4.44 -15.58 -10.08
CA THR A 23 -5.48 -16.52 -10.48
C THR A 23 -6.87 -15.94 -10.24
N GLN A 24 -7.84 -16.29 -11.11
CA GLN A 24 -9.22 -15.86 -10.97
C GLN A 24 -9.85 -16.23 -9.62
N ALA A 25 -9.52 -17.41 -9.11
CA ALA A 25 -10.03 -17.87 -7.81
C ALA A 25 -9.55 -16.98 -6.66
N LEU A 26 -8.26 -16.62 -6.65
CA LEU A 26 -7.69 -15.74 -5.62
C LEU A 26 -8.24 -14.32 -5.73
N LYS A 27 -8.34 -13.77 -6.93
CA LYS A 27 -8.89 -12.42 -7.16
C LYS A 27 -10.34 -12.32 -6.69
N LYS A 28 -11.17 -13.36 -6.94
CA LYS A 28 -12.53 -13.43 -6.42
C LYS A 28 -12.57 -13.45 -4.89
N ALA A 29 -11.72 -14.27 -4.26
CA ALA A 29 -11.64 -14.33 -2.80
C ALA A 29 -11.22 -12.99 -2.18
N ILE A 30 -10.29 -12.27 -2.84
CA ILE A 30 -9.87 -10.92 -2.43
C ILE A 30 -11.05 -9.94 -2.55
N ALA A 31 -11.78 -9.94 -3.66
CA ALA A 31 -12.95 -9.09 -3.84
C ALA A 31 -14.04 -9.36 -2.77
N GLU A 32 -14.29 -10.62 -2.47
CA GLU A 32 -15.23 -11.03 -1.42
C GLU A 32 -14.78 -10.55 -0.03
N LYS A 33 -13.47 -10.66 0.28
CA LYS A 33 -12.88 -10.14 1.52
C LYS A 33 -13.09 -8.63 1.63
N PHE A 34 -12.74 -7.87 0.63
CA PHE A 34 -12.91 -6.41 0.63
C PHE A 34 -14.38 -6.00 0.81
N LYS A 35 -15.29 -6.71 0.15
CA LYS A 35 -16.73 -6.44 0.31
C LYS A 35 -17.23 -6.75 1.71
N LYS A 36 -16.84 -7.90 2.26
CA LYS A 36 -17.35 -8.40 3.56
C LYS A 36 -16.75 -7.64 4.74
N GLU A 37 -15.44 -7.35 4.70
CA GLU A 37 -14.70 -6.87 5.85
C GLU A 37 -14.47 -5.35 5.80
N ASN A 38 -14.29 -4.79 4.60
CA ASN A 38 -13.97 -3.38 4.42
C ASN A 38 -15.12 -2.56 3.81
N ASN A 39 -16.24 -3.21 3.44
CA ASN A 39 -17.36 -2.58 2.72
C ASN A 39 -16.92 -1.88 1.41
N LEU A 40 -15.92 -2.46 0.72
CA LEU A 40 -15.40 -1.99 -0.56
C LEU A 40 -15.79 -2.95 -1.67
N ASP A 41 -16.35 -2.43 -2.74
CA ASP A 41 -16.82 -3.23 -3.88
C ASP A 41 -15.84 -3.08 -5.05
N TYR A 42 -14.99 -4.09 -5.25
CA TYR A 42 -14.03 -4.15 -6.33
C TYR A 42 -14.35 -5.30 -7.30
N THR A 43 -14.19 -5.04 -8.59
CA THR A 43 -14.21 -6.09 -9.60
C THR A 43 -12.85 -6.80 -9.66
N ILE A 44 -12.84 -8.03 -10.18
CA ILE A 44 -11.58 -8.79 -10.32
C ILE A 44 -10.56 -8.10 -11.22
N ASP A 45 -11.01 -7.23 -12.14
CA ASP A 45 -10.12 -6.48 -13.05
C ASP A 45 -9.40 -5.32 -12.34
N GLN A 46 -9.87 -4.93 -11.17
CA GLN A 46 -9.25 -3.92 -10.30
C GLN A 46 -8.26 -4.55 -9.30
N ILE A 47 -8.06 -5.86 -9.35
CA ILE A 47 -7.22 -6.59 -8.39
C ILE A 47 -6.00 -7.16 -9.13
N THR A 48 -4.83 -6.85 -8.61
CA THR A 48 -3.55 -7.43 -9.02
C THR A 48 -2.87 -8.08 -7.84
N VAL A 49 -2.43 -9.32 -8.02
CA VAL A 49 -1.76 -10.11 -6.99
C VAL A 49 -0.25 -10.09 -7.24
N GLY A 50 0.51 -9.87 -6.18
CA GLY A 50 1.98 -9.92 -6.21
C GLY A 50 2.55 -10.92 -5.20
N ALA A 51 3.85 -11.17 -5.31
CA ALA A 51 4.60 -12.02 -4.39
C ALA A 51 4.94 -11.23 -3.10
N GLY A 52 3.91 -10.82 -2.36
CA GLY A 52 4.01 -10.02 -1.13
C GLY A 52 3.85 -8.52 -1.35
N GLY A 53 3.55 -7.78 -0.27
CA GLY A 53 3.24 -6.34 -0.31
C GLY A 53 4.34 -5.49 -0.94
N LYS A 54 5.62 -5.79 -0.63
CA LYS A 54 6.76 -5.08 -1.24
C LYS A 54 6.74 -5.13 -2.76
N HIS A 55 6.43 -6.27 -3.36
CA HIS A 55 6.33 -6.43 -4.80
C HIS A 55 5.19 -5.60 -5.37
N VAL A 56 4.03 -5.59 -4.72
CA VAL A 56 2.86 -4.80 -5.15
C VAL A 56 3.16 -3.31 -5.09
N ILE A 57 3.76 -2.83 -3.99
CA ILE A 57 4.13 -1.42 -3.82
C ILE A 57 5.16 -1.01 -4.87
N TYR A 58 6.20 -1.82 -5.08
CA TYR A 58 7.20 -1.55 -6.10
C TYR A 58 6.57 -1.44 -7.50
N ASN A 59 5.70 -2.38 -7.86
CA ASN A 59 5.02 -2.35 -9.15
C ASN A 59 4.12 -1.11 -9.32
N ALA A 60 3.40 -0.72 -8.28
CA ALA A 60 2.57 0.49 -8.31
C ALA A 60 3.42 1.75 -8.54
N MET A 61 4.54 1.88 -7.82
CA MET A 61 5.45 3.01 -7.99
C MET A 61 6.11 3.02 -9.37
N MET A 62 6.62 1.87 -9.83
CA MET A 62 7.22 1.74 -11.17
C MET A 62 6.25 2.05 -12.30
N ALA A 63 4.98 1.74 -12.14
CA ALA A 63 3.95 1.98 -13.15
C ALA A 63 3.48 3.44 -13.21
N THR A 64 3.71 4.23 -12.16
CA THR A 64 3.05 5.53 -12.00
C THR A 64 3.99 6.71 -11.75
N LEU A 65 5.21 6.47 -11.27
CA LEU A 65 6.18 7.54 -11.02
C LEU A 65 7.01 7.87 -12.25
N ASN A 66 7.25 9.14 -12.44
CA ASN A 66 8.23 9.69 -13.37
C ASN A 66 9.31 10.43 -12.60
N GLU A 67 10.40 10.77 -13.28
CA GLU A 67 11.46 11.56 -12.69
C GLU A 67 10.92 12.91 -12.18
N GLY A 68 11.20 13.19 -10.91
CA GLY A 68 10.77 14.41 -10.23
C GLY A 68 9.40 14.34 -9.55
N ASP A 69 8.64 13.25 -9.74
CA ASP A 69 7.42 13.02 -8.96
C ASP A 69 7.77 12.79 -7.48
N GLU A 70 6.99 13.36 -6.59
CA GLU A 70 7.19 13.30 -5.16
C GLU A 70 6.22 12.31 -4.50
N VAL A 71 6.72 11.58 -3.51
CA VAL A 71 5.92 10.66 -2.67
C VAL A 71 6.09 11.07 -1.21
N ILE A 72 5.00 11.47 -0.56
CA ILE A 72 5.01 11.78 0.86
C ILE A 72 5.08 10.49 1.67
N VAL A 73 6.11 10.39 2.51
CA VAL A 73 6.37 9.24 3.38
C VAL A 73 6.39 9.72 4.83
N PRO A 74 5.28 9.51 5.58
CA PRO A 74 5.23 9.86 7.00
C PRO A 74 6.22 9.03 7.81
N ALA A 75 7.06 9.69 8.61
CA ALA A 75 8.06 9.07 9.48
C ALA A 75 7.57 9.07 10.95
N PRO A 76 7.88 8.02 11.73
CA PRO A 76 8.65 6.82 11.38
C PRO A 76 7.92 5.90 10.39
N TYR A 77 8.67 5.29 9.47
CA TYR A 77 8.14 4.48 8.38
C TYR A 77 8.85 3.14 8.26
N TRP A 78 8.22 2.21 7.55
CA TRP A 78 8.89 0.99 7.11
C TRP A 78 10.02 1.33 6.12
N VAL A 79 11.21 0.85 6.43
CA VAL A 79 12.48 1.21 5.74
C VAL A 79 12.43 1.07 4.21
N SER A 80 11.57 0.21 3.68
CA SER A 80 11.50 -0.01 2.23
C SER A 80 10.74 1.06 1.45
N TYR A 81 9.90 1.89 2.08
CA TYR A 81 9.14 2.88 1.33
C TYR A 81 10.02 3.87 0.56
N PRO A 82 10.96 4.60 1.19
CA PRO A 82 11.78 5.55 0.46
C PRO A 82 12.67 4.87 -0.59
N ASP A 83 13.18 3.67 -0.31
CA ASP A 83 14.03 2.94 -1.25
C ASP A 83 13.24 2.54 -2.51
N ILE A 84 12.00 2.08 -2.35
CA ILE A 84 11.12 1.75 -3.48
C ILE A 84 10.84 2.99 -4.34
N VAL A 85 10.57 4.14 -3.70
CA VAL A 85 10.32 5.40 -4.40
C VAL A 85 11.54 5.82 -5.22
N LEU A 86 12.74 5.75 -4.62
CA LEU A 86 14.01 6.08 -5.29
C LEU A 86 14.28 5.13 -6.46
N LEU A 87 14.09 3.83 -6.28
CA LEU A 87 14.26 2.84 -7.34
C LEU A 87 13.29 3.04 -8.51
N ALA A 88 12.10 3.58 -8.23
CA ALA A 88 11.11 3.92 -9.25
C ALA A 88 11.37 5.28 -9.94
N GLY A 89 12.45 5.98 -9.58
CA GLY A 89 12.82 7.28 -10.16
C GLY A 89 12.10 8.47 -9.51
N GLY A 90 11.30 8.24 -8.47
CA GLY A 90 10.62 9.29 -7.72
C GLY A 90 11.49 9.89 -6.61
N LYS A 91 10.98 10.92 -5.95
CA LYS A 91 11.60 11.60 -4.82
C LYS A 91 10.80 11.35 -3.54
N PRO A 92 11.32 10.64 -2.54
CA PRO A 92 10.64 10.52 -1.25
C PRO A 92 10.70 11.87 -0.51
N VAL A 93 9.56 12.34 -0.06
CA VAL A 93 9.39 13.53 0.77
C VAL A 93 9.03 13.08 2.17
N VAL A 94 10.00 13.04 3.06
CA VAL A 94 9.81 12.58 4.43
C VAL A 94 9.06 13.64 5.23
N MET A 95 7.92 13.23 5.80
CA MET A 95 7.11 14.05 6.70
C MET A 95 7.28 13.53 8.13
N GLU A 96 8.01 14.26 8.97
CA GLU A 96 8.22 13.87 10.35
C GLU A 96 6.93 13.94 11.18
N CYS A 97 6.55 12.82 11.80
CA CYS A 97 5.44 12.71 12.73
C CYS A 97 6.01 12.34 14.10
N ASN A 98 6.08 13.32 15.01
CA ASN A 98 6.75 13.15 16.28
C ASN A 98 5.87 12.43 17.33
N GLU A 99 6.49 12.06 18.44
CA GLU A 99 5.83 11.38 19.55
C GLU A 99 4.64 12.16 20.13
N LYS A 100 4.74 13.50 20.20
CA LYS A 100 3.65 14.35 20.71
C LYS A 100 2.39 14.29 19.86
N GLN A 101 2.54 13.90 18.61
CA GLN A 101 1.45 13.66 17.64
C GLN A 101 1.03 12.17 17.59
N GLY A 102 1.59 11.34 18.50
CA GLY A 102 1.37 9.90 18.49
C GLY A 102 1.93 9.24 17.23
N PHE A 103 2.98 9.80 16.62
CA PHE A 103 3.58 9.35 15.35
C PHE A 103 2.59 9.33 14.17
N LYS A 104 1.59 10.22 14.20
CA LYS A 104 0.54 10.31 13.19
C LYS A 104 0.62 11.64 12.43
N ILE A 105 0.11 11.63 11.20
CA ILE A 105 0.02 12.82 10.37
C ILE A 105 -0.86 13.87 11.04
N ASN A 106 -0.37 15.09 11.13
CA ASN A 106 -1.19 16.26 11.43
C ASN A 106 -1.71 16.84 10.11
N PRO A 107 -3.04 16.96 9.91
CA PRO A 107 -3.62 17.47 8.67
C PRO A 107 -3.11 18.87 8.28
N SER A 108 -2.90 19.75 9.26
CA SER A 108 -2.39 21.11 9.00
C SER A 108 -0.93 21.14 8.54
N ASP A 109 -0.15 20.13 8.88
CA ASP A 109 1.21 19.99 8.40
C ASP A 109 1.24 19.31 7.04
N LEU A 110 0.35 18.33 6.79
CA LEU A 110 0.24 17.66 5.50
C LEU A 110 0.05 18.66 4.34
N GLU A 111 -0.79 19.66 4.51
CA GLU A 111 -1.04 20.70 3.50
C GLU A 111 0.27 21.37 3.02
N LYS A 112 1.27 21.52 3.92
CA LYS A 112 2.56 22.17 3.60
C LYS A 112 3.51 21.26 2.79
N PHE A 113 3.30 19.95 2.85
CA PHE A 113 4.11 18.97 2.13
C PHE A 113 3.61 18.67 0.72
N ILE A 114 2.34 19.00 0.43
CA ILE A 114 1.76 18.77 -0.88
C ILE A 114 2.22 19.84 -1.86
N THR A 115 2.79 19.41 -2.98
CA THR A 115 3.22 20.27 -4.09
C THR A 115 2.54 19.81 -5.39
N PRO A 116 2.62 20.59 -6.49
CA PRO A 116 2.16 20.11 -7.79
C PRO A 116 2.87 18.85 -8.31
N LYS A 117 4.02 18.48 -7.71
CA LYS A 117 4.79 17.27 -8.04
C LYS A 117 4.42 16.08 -7.16
N THR A 118 3.65 16.29 -6.10
CA THR A 118 3.24 15.21 -5.21
C THR A 118 2.34 14.24 -5.97
N LYS A 119 2.81 13.01 -6.14
CA LYS A 119 2.09 11.96 -6.86
C LYS A 119 1.37 11.01 -5.91
N TRP A 120 2.02 10.68 -4.78
CA TRP A 120 1.49 9.74 -3.80
C TRP A 120 1.69 10.23 -2.37
N ILE A 121 0.80 9.79 -1.49
CA ILE A 121 1.02 9.72 -0.05
C ILE A 121 0.86 8.28 0.41
N ILE A 122 1.74 7.83 1.30
CA ILE A 122 1.68 6.48 1.89
C ILE A 122 1.04 6.59 3.27
N LEU A 123 -0.03 5.82 3.49
CA LEU A 123 -0.67 5.64 4.80
C LEU A 123 -0.50 4.17 5.21
N ASN A 124 0.07 3.94 6.39
CA ASN A 124 0.22 2.61 6.97
C ASN A 124 -0.40 2.59 8.37
N SER A 125 -1.49 1.85 8.54
CA SER A 125 -2.22 1.76 9.80
C SER A 125 -2.84 0.37 9.98
N PRO A 126 -2.50 -0.35 11.06
CA PRO A 126 -1.45 -0.06 12.06
C PRO A 126 -0.07 0.12 11.45
N SER A 127 0.72 1.06 11.99
CA SER A 127 2.00 1.48 11.39
C SER A 127 3.15 0.57 11.79
N ASN A 128 4.05 0.32 10.86
CA ASN A 128 5.38 -0.21 11.11
C ASN A 128 6.40 0.95 10.99
N PRO A 129 7.18 1.27 12.05
CA PRO A 129 7.46 0.46 13.24
C PRO A 129 6.66 0.84 14.50
N THR A 130 5.84 1.88 14.50
CA THR A 130 5.33 2.52 15.71
C THR A 130 4.15 1.80 16.36
N GLY A 131 3.39 1.00 15.59
CA GLY A 131 2.11 0.43 16.00
C GLY A 131 0.97 1.47 16.09
N ALA A 132 1.22 2.71 15.69
CA ALA A 132 0.20 3.76 15.73
C ALA A 132 -0.96 3.44 14.80
N CYS A 133 -2.19 3.62 15.31
CA CYS A 133 -3.43 3.45 14.57
C CYS A 133 -4.17 4.77 14.45
N TYR A 134 -4.69 5.05 13.28
CA TYR A 134 -5.56 6.21 13.07
C TYR A 134 -6.99 5.89 13.48
N THR A 135 -7.65 6.84 14.13
CA THR A 135 -9.10 6.82 14.34
C THR A 135 -9.81 7.25 13.06
N GLU A 136 -11.09 6.89 12.94
CA GLU A 136 -11.93 7.33 11.81
C GLU A 136 -11.92 8.88 11.68
N LYS A 137 -11.98 9.59 12.80
CA LYS A 137 -11.95 11.05 12.81
C LYS A 137 -10.66 11.60 12.21
N GLU A 138 -9.51 11.04 12.59
CA GLU A 138 -8.20 11.46 12.08
C GLU A 138 -8.08 11.20 10.57
N ILE A 139 -8.52 10.02 10.10
CA ILE A 139 -8.53 9.71 8.66
C ILE A 139 -9.45 10.68 7.90
N ARG A 140 -10.63 11.00 8.44
CA ARG A 140 -11.53 11.97 7.80
C ARG A 140 -10.92 13.38 7.71
N GLU A 141 -10.14 13.79 8.69
CA GLU A 141 -9.45 15.08 8.65
C GLU A 141 -8.31 15.10 7.62
N ILE A 142 -7.55 14.01 7.50
CA ILE A 142 -6.56 13.83 6.44
C ILE A 142 -7.24 13.84 5.05
N ALA A 143 -8.35 13.11 4.91
CA ALA A 143 -9.11 13.05 3.66
C ALA A 143 -9.57 14.43 3.20
N LYS A 144 -10.07 15.29 4.10
CA LYS A 144 -10.46 16.69 3.78
C LYS A 144 -9.30 17.53 3.22
N VAL A 145 -8.07 17.25 3.61
CA VAL A 145 -6.90 17.90 3.01
C VAL A 145 -6.69 17.36 1.61
N LEU A 146 -6.67 16.04 1.45
CA LEU A 146 -6.39 15.37 0.17
C LEU A 146 -7.49 15.61 -0.88
N GLU A 147 -8.75 15.80 -0.48
CA GLU A 147 -9.85 16.16 -1.39
C GLU A 147 -9.61 17.46 -2.18
N LYS A 148 -8.81 18.37 -1.62
CA LYS A 148 -8.41 19.61 -2.32
C LYS A 148 -7.29 19.37 -3.34
N HIS A 149 -6.66 18.21 -3.32
CA HIS A 149 -5.48 17.84 -4.10
C HIS A 149 -5.74 16.56 -4.90
N SER A 150 -6.70 16.60 -5.81
CA SER A 150 -7.19 15.45 -6.59
C SER A 150 -6.12 14.75 -7.46
N HIS A 151 -4.94 15.37 -7.61
CA HIS A 151 -3.80 14.81 -8.33
C HIS A 151 -2.97 13.85 -7.46
N VAL A 152 -3.19 13.82 -6.14
CA VAL A 152 -2.45 12.97 -5.21
C VAL A 152 -3.15 11.63 -5.04
N TYR A 153 -2.45 10.54 -5.35
CA TYR A 153 -2.93 9.19 -5.06
C TYR A 153 -2.62 8.81 -3.60
N ILE A 154 -3.47 7.98 -3.03
CA ILE A 154 -3.31 7.46 -1.67
C ILE A 154 -2.96 5.97 -1.77
N LEU A 155 -1.81 5.58 -1.21
CA LEU A 155 -1.46 4.19 -0.97
C LEU A 155 -1.82 3.86 0.48
N SER A 156 -2.82 3.01 0.69
CA SER A 156 -3.16 2.47 2.01
C SER A 156 -2.52 1.10 2.15
N ASP A 157 -1.56 0.99 3.07
CA ASP A 157 -0.90 -0.26 3.41
C ASP A 157 -1.50 -0.81 4.71
N ASP A 158 -2.47 -1.71 4.52
CA ASP A 158 -3.29 -2.26 5.59
C ASP A 158 -2.84 -3.68 6.00
N ILE A 159 -1.56 -4.00 5.81
CA ILE A 159 -1.03 -5.35 6.08
C ILE A 159 -1.27 -5.82 7.53
N TYR A 160 -1.42 -4.88 8.45
CA TYR A 160 -1.66 -5.16 9.87
C TYR A 160 -3.11 -4.93 10.31
N GLU A 161 -4.09 -4.83 9.39
CA GLU A 161 -5.48 -4.49 9.72
C GLU A 161 -6.11 -5.41 10.79
N HIS A 162 -5.66 -6.67 10.85
CA HIS A 162 -6.12 -7.65 11.85
C HIS A 162 -5.22 -7.77 13.09
N VAL A 163 -4.14 -6.98 13.17
CA VAL A 163 -3.21 -6.99 14.30
C VAL A 163 -3.54 -5.81 15.21
N THR A 164 -4.70 -5.88 15.82
CA THR A 164 -5.19 -4.89 16.78
C THR A 164 -5.51 -5.59 18.10
N TYR A 165 -5.25 -4.91 19.20
CA TYR A 165 -5.52 -5.38 20.56
C TYR A 165 -6.61 -4.51 21.16
N GLU A 166 -7.63 -5.16 21.76
CA GLU A 166 -8.68 -4.50 22.53
C GLU A 166 -8.17 -4.01 23.89
#